data_d182b50e0d57106fa47fc7598eb7c0e9
#
_entry.id   d182b50e0d57106fa47fc7598eb7c0e9
#
_cell.length_a   1.000
_cell.length_b   1.000
_cell.length_c   1.000
_cell.angle_alpha   90.00
_cell.angle_beta   90.00
_cell.angle_gamma   90.00
#
_symmetry.space_group_name_H-M   'P 1'
#
loop_
_entity.id
_entity.type
_entity.pdbx_description
1 polymer ?
#
loop_
_entity_poly.entity_id
_entity_poly.type
_entity_poly.pdbx_seq_one_letter_code
_entity_poly.pdbx_strand_id
1 'polypeptide(L)'
;MRTELMTRLSELESAPTMDGMAWADLGRRAIGASAAEIEAVRTALVARLEGTEGAARARLELGEALGHLGDPRLCGPGEAAYWVDVTLDDGASLQVGRFHVTNAEMRQFVASGAYADEAHWSDGGLLWRDGATDWATLASPAEAAPFTVPNQPVVGASWWEAEAYAKAHGARLLSLAEHRGLVRGAEKRPYPWGSPFREGYAHTREEALGRPAAVGLYRMDRTPEGLFDLAGNVATWLGDEVGAQRIIHPGSWARPSMASWAKALDMVDAGTRSADLGFRLVRER
;
A
#
# COMPACT_ATOMS: atom_id res chain seq x y z
N MET A 1 7.41 38.40 -4.87
CA MET A 1 6.08 38.37 -4.24
C MET A 1 5.79 36.90 -3.91
N ARG A 2 5.54 36.57 -2.65
CA ARG A 2 5.17 35.18 -2.32
C ARG A 2 3.81 34.89 -2.94
N THR A 3 3.65 33.71 -3.55
CA THR A 3 2.34 33.28 -4.05
C THR A 3 1.38 33.04 -2.88
N GLU A 4 0.08 33.04 -3.14
CA GLU A 4 -0.96 32.73 -2.13
C GLU A 4 -0.71 31.36 -1.49
N LEU A 5 -0.27 30.37 -2.29
CA LEU A 5 0.06 29.01 -1.83
C LEU A 5 1.19 29.05 -0.78
N MET A 6 2.28 29.75 -1.04
CA MET A 6 3.42 29.85 -0.12
C MET A 6 3.09 30.68 1.13
N THR A 7 2.20 31.64 1.02
CA THR A 7 1.67 32.39 2.18
C THR A 7 0.87 31.44 3.08
N ARG A 8 -0.02 30.64 2.49
CA ARG A 8 -0.83 29.67 3.24
C ARG A 8 0.02 28.57 3.88
N LEU A 9 1.07 28.08 3.18
CA LEU A 9 2.04 27.14 3.76
C LEU A 9 2.67 27.72 5.04
N SER A 10 3.17 28.94 4.97
CA SER A 10 3.81 29.62 6.11
C SER A 10 2.85 29.82 7.31
N GLU A 11 1.57 30.13 7.03
CA GLU A 11 0.53 30.24 8.06
C GLU A 11 0.30 28.90 8.78
N LEU A 12 0.16 27.79 8.01
CA LEU A 12 -0.06 26.47 8.57
C LEU A 12 1.16 25.95 9.35
N GLU A 13 2.38 26.25 8.89
CA GLU A 13 3.61 25.92 9.62
C GLU A 13 3.72 26.64 10.97
N SER A 14 3.19 27.85 11.05
CA SER A 14 3.21 28.70 12.24
C SER A 14 2.03 28.46 13.19
N ALA A 15 1.02 27.69 12.75
CA ALA A 15 -0.18 27.44 13.54
C ALA A 15 0.12 26.58 14.79
N PRO A 16 -0.44 26.93 15.97
CA PRO A 16 -0.18 26.22 17.22
C PRO A 16 -0.81 24.83 17.26
N THR A 17 -1.82 24.57 16.42
CA THR A 17 -2.52 23.29 16.36
C THR A 17 -2.51 22.75 14.94
N MET A 18 -2.40 21.42 14.82
CA MET A 18 -2.42 20.77 13.51
C MET A 18 -3.86 20.64 13.00
N ASP A 19 -4.22 21.38 11.96
CA ASP A 19 -5.43 21.17 11.17
C ASP A 19 -5.10 20.33 9.93
N GLY A 20 -5.26 19.01 10.06
CA GLY A 20 -4.94 18.07 8.96
C GLY A 20 -5.80 18.28 7.71
N MET A 21 -7.03 18.81 7.85
CA MET A 21 -7.88 19.12 6.69
C MET A 21 -7.37 20.35 5.94
N ALA A 22 -6.88 21.36 6.65
CA ALA A 22 -6.26 22.52 6.03
C ALA A 22 -4.96 22.18 5.30
N TRP A 23 -4.18 21.24 5.83
CA TRP A 23 -2.99 20.70 5.17
C TRP A 23 -3.34 19.91 3.91
N ALA A 24 -4.38 19.08 3.95
CA ALA A 24 -4.88 18.36 2.78
C ALA A 24 -5.39 19.32 1.69
N ASP A 25 -6.09 20.39 2.06
CA ASP A 25 -6.53 21.44 1.14
C ASP A 25 -5.35 22.15 0.48
N LEU A 26 -4.32 22.51 1.25
CA LEU A 26 -3.08 23.07 0.70
C LEU A 26 -2.45 22.15 -0.35
N GLY A 27 -2.36 20.86 -0.07
CA GLY A 27 -1.84 19.87 -1.02
C GLY A 27 -2.63 19.82 -2.32
N ARG A 28 -3.97 19.80 -2.24
CA ARG A 28 -4.84 19.86 -3.43
C ARG A 28 -4.64 21.13 -4.26
N ARG A 29 -4.48 22.28 -3.61
CA ARG A 29 -4.21 23.57 -4.28
C ARG A 29 -2.84 23.63 -4.95
N ALA A 30 -1.89 22.84 -4.49
CA ALA A 30 -0.55 22.76 -5.08
C ALA A 30 -0.52 21.97 -6.41
N ILE A 31 -1.59 21.24 -6.75
CA ILE A 31 -1.68 20.52 -8.03
C ILE A 31 -1.68 21.56 -9.17
N GLY A 32 -0.67 21.47 -10.05
CA GLY A 32 -0.46 22.41 -11.15
C GLY A 32 0.31 23.69 -10.80
N ALA A 33 0.79 23.83 -9.56
CA ALA A 33 1.70 24.91 -9.17
C ALA A 33 3.10 24.72 -9.78
N SER A 34 4.00 25.68 -9.55
CA SER A 34 5.40 25.54 -9.97
C SER A 34 6.11 24.38 -9.26
N ALA A 35 7.13 23.80 -9.88
CA ALA A 35 7.90 22.70 -9.31
C ALA A 35 8.46 23.02 -7.90
N ALA A 36 8.91 24.26 -7.68
CA ALA A 36 9.44 24.67 -6.38
C ALA A 36 8.35 24.76 -5.31
N GLU A 37 7.15 25.19 -5.65
CA GLU A 37 6.01 25.24 -4.74
C GLU A 37 5.49 23.85 -4.41
N ILE A 38 5.38 22.97 -5.41
CA ILE A 38 5.02 21.57 -5.21
C ILE A 38 6.02 20.90 -4.26
N GLU A 39 7.32 21.10 -4.45
CA GLU A 39 8.36 20.53 -3.60
C GLU A 39 8.26 21.02 -2.15
N ALA A 40 8.04 22.32 -1.95
CA ALA A 40 7.89 22.89 -0.61
C ALA A 40 6.65 22.32 0.11
N VAL A 41 5.51 22.27 -0.57
CA VAL A 41 4.27 21.69 -0.01
C VAL A 41 4.44 20.20 0.26
N ARG A 42 5.02 19.45 -0.67
CA ARG A 42 5.28 18.00 -0.54
C ARG A 42 6.14 17.68 0.68
N THR A 43 7.24 18.40 0.86
CA THR A 43 8.13 18.26 2.02
C THR A 43 7.37 18.49 3.34
N ALA A 44 6.57 19.54 3.39
CA ALA A 44 5.76 19.86 4.57
C ALA A 44 4.68 18.78 4.84
N LEU A 45 4.01 18.25 3.81
CA LEU A 45 3.03 17.17 3.94
C LEU A 45 3.68 15.88 4.47
N VAL A 46 4.87 15.51 3.97
CA VAL A 46 5.62 14.33 4.47
C VAL A 46 5.91 14.49 5.96
N ALA A 47 6.42 15.65 6.39
CA ALA A 47 6.72 15.90 7.79
C ALA A 47 5.47 15.78 8.69
N ARG A 48 4.28 16.16 8.17
CA ARG A 48 3.01 16.01 8.90
C ARG A 48 2.52 14.55 8.96
N LEU A 49 2.75 13.76 7.91
CA LEU A 49 2.42 12.32 7.91
C LEU A 49 3.33 11.50 8.83
N GLU A 50 4.54 11.95 9.08
CA GLU A 50 5.45 11.30 10.03
C GLU A 50 4.98 11.45 11.48
N GLY A 51 4.18 12.46 11.80
CA GLY A 51 3.48 12.57 13.08
C GLY A 51 2.33 11.56 13.18
N THR A 52 2.01 11.15 14.40
CA THR A 52 0.86 10.27 14.70
C THR A 52 -0.40 11.05 15.05
N GLU A 53 -0.33 12.37 15.05
CA GLU A 53 -1.39 13.25 15.51
C GLU A 53 -2.46 13.49 14.44
N GLY A 54 -3.68 13.78 14.90
CA GLY A 54 -4.81 14.12 14.06
C GLY A 54 -5.81 13.00 13.82
N ALA A 55 -7.05 13.39 13.50
CA ALA A 55 -8.12 12.45 13.19
C ALA A 55 -7.79 11.59 11.97
N ALA A 56 -8.17 10.32 11.99
CA ALA A 56 -7.90 9.35 10.92
C ALA A 56 -8.32 9.88 9.53
N ARG A 57 -9.48 10.56 9.45
CA ARG A 57 -9.97 11.18 8.21
C ARG A 57 -9.03 12.26 7.67
N ALA A 58 -8.54 13.15 8.53
CA ALA A 58 -7.62 14.23 8.13
C ALA A 58 -6.28 13.66 7.63
N ARG A 59 -5.77 12.63 8.29
CA ARG A 59 -4.55 11.93 7.88
C ARG A 59 -4.72 11.23 6.52
N LEU A 60 -5.88 10.58 6.30
CA LEU A 60 -6.22 9.96 5.02
C LEU A 60 -6.16 10.99 3.88
N GLU A 61 -6.86 12.11 4.02
CA GLU A 61 -6.94 13.16 3.00
C GLU A 61 -5.58 13.84 2.74
N LEU A 62 -4.77 13.97 3.79
CA LEU A 62 -3.40 14.49 3.65
C LEU A 62 -2.52 13.51 2.87
N GLY A 63 -2.64 12.20 3.14
CA GLY A 63 -1.95 11.15 2.38
C GLY A 63 -2.36 11.14 0.91
N GLU A 64 -3.65 11.31 0.60
CA GLU A 64 -4.15 11.40 -0.77
C GLU A 64 -3.62 12.65 -1.49
N ALA A 65 -3.63 13.80 -0.83
CA ALA A 65 -3.08 15.03 -1.40
C ALA A 65 -1.59 14.86 -1.75
N LEU A 66 -0.81 14.24 -0.86
CA LEU A 66 0.59 13.89 -1.13
C LEU A 66 0.73 12.95 -2.33
N GLY A 67 -0.14 11.95 -2.46
CA GLY A 67 -0.15 11.02 -3.58
C GLY A 67 -0.31 11.71 -4.93
N HIS A 68 -1.19 12.71 -5.01
CA HIS A 68 -1.40 13.49 -6.22
C HIS A 68 -0.22 14.44 -6.56
N LEU A 69 0.56 14.85 -5.56
CA LEU A 69 1.77 15.65 -5.76
C LEU A 69 3.02 14.81 -6.07
N GLY A 70 2.92 13.49 -6.02
CA GLY A 70 4.04 12.57 -6.11
C GLY A 70 4.69 12.37 -4.74
N ASP A 71 4.40 11.23 -4.11
CA ASP A 71 4.88 10.88 -2.77
C ASP A 71 6.37 10.50 -2.81
N PRO A 72 7.28 11.29 -2.21
CA PRO A 72 8.72 11.04 -2.29
C PRO A 72 9.19 9.85 -1.44
N ARG A 73 8.31 9.26 -0.63
CA ARG A 73 8.62 8.05 0.15
C ARG A 73 8.60 6.79 -0.72
N LEU A 74 8.06 6.89 -1.95
CA LEU A 74 7.89 5.79 -2.88
C LEU A 74 8.99 5.78 -3.93
N CYS A 75 9.41 4.57 -4.26
CA CYS A 75 10.31 4.25 -5.36
C CYS A 75 9.88 2.91 -5.97
N GLY A 76 10.36 2.60 -7.16
CA GLY A 76 10.00 1.35 -7.85
C GLY A 76 10.87 0.16 -7.44
N PRO A 77 10.46 -1.09 -7.80
CA PRO A 77 11.19 -2.33 -7.48
C PRO A 77 12.62 -2.41 -8.03
N GLY A 78 12.96 -1.57 -9.00
CA GLY A 78 14.33 -1.43 -9.52
C GLY A 78 15.30 -0.70 -8.59
N GLU A 79 14.79 -0.03 -7.56
CA GLU A 79 15.59 0.78 -6.64
C GLU A 79 15.87 0.04 -5.33
N ALA A 80 17.07 0.18 -4.79
CA ALA A 80 17.46 -0.49 -3.54
C ALA A 80 16.57 -0.08 -2.35
N ALA A 81 16.12 1.18 -2.32
CA ALA A 81 15.28 1.72 -1.25
C ALA A 81 13.86 1.13 -1.20
N TYR A 82 13.43 0.46 -2.27
CA TYR A 82 12.16 -0.28 -2.30
C TYR A 82 12.17 -1.46 -1.33
N TRP A 83 13.32 -2.10 -1.19
CA TRP A 83 13.47 -3.37 -0.49
C TRP A 83 13.93 -3.18 0.96
N VAL A 84 13.39 -4.02 1.83
CA VAL A 84 13.82 -4.15 3.23
C VAL A 84 14.44 -5.53 3.40
N ASP A 85 15.69 -5.58 3.85
CA ASP A 85 16.35 -6.84 4.20
C ASP A 85 15.78 -7.39 5.49
N VAL A 86 15.34 -8.64 5.47
CA VAL A 86 14.78 -9.34 6.62
C VAL A 86 15.41 -10.72 6.74
N THR A 87 15.69 -11.14 7.97
CA THR A 87 16.04 -12.53 8.28
C THR A 87 14.93 -13.11 9.14
N LEU A 88 14.31 -14.19 8.67
CA LEU A 88 13.27 -14.91 9.40
C LEU A 88 13.87 -15.81 10.49
N ASP A 89 13.04 -16.26 11.41
CA ASP A 89 13.45 -17.13 12.54
C ASP A 89 14.09 -18.46 12.10
N ASP A 90 13.77 -18.96 10.92
CA ASP A 90 14.35 -20.17 10.31
C ASP A 90 15.69 -19.93 9.61
N GLY A 91 16.16 -18.68 9.58
CA GLY A 91 17.41 -18.26 8.96
C GLY A 91 17.28 -17.83 7.49
N ALA A 92 16.09 -17.92 6.89
CA ALA A 92 15.89 -17.42 5.52
C ALA A 92 16.10 -15.91 5.45
N SER A 93 16.90 -15.47 4.47
CA SER A 93 17.20 -14.07 4.22
C SER A 93 16.45 -13.61 2.98
N LEU A 94 15.59 -12.61 3.15
CA LEU A 94 14.67 -12.08 2.14
C LEU A 94 14.87 -10.60 1.93
N GLN A 95 14.52 -10.15 0.74
CA GLN A 95 14.25 -8.74 0.44
C GLN A 95 12.75 -8.58 0.21
N VAL A 96 12.09 -7.80 1.06
CA VAL A 96 10.64 -7.59 1.04
C VAL A 96 10.33 -6.16 0.67
N GLY A 97 9.38 -5.93 -0.24
CA GLY A 97 8.90 -4.59 -0.56
C GLY A 97 8.42 -3.87 0.71
N ARG A 98 8.94 -2.67 0.95
CA ARG A 98 8.61 -1.87 2.15
C ARG A 98 7.12 -1.69 2.34
N PHE A 99 6.40 -1.49 1.23
CA PHE A 99 4.96 -1.28 1.16
C PHE A 99 4.29 -2.34 0.27
N HIS A 100 2.97 -2.36 0.26
CA HIS A 100 2.22 -2.98 -0.83
C HIS A 100 2.53 -2.28 -2.14
N VAL A 101 2.42 -3.01 -3.26
CA VAL A 101 2.50 -2.40 -4.59
C VAL A 101 1.40 -1.35 -4.71
N THR A 102 1.75 -0.18 -5.24
CA THR A 102 0.86 0.98 -5.31
C THR A 102 0.16 1.10 -6.67
N ASN A 103 -0.89 1.92 -6.72
CA ASN A 103 -1.55 2.26 -7.98
C ASN A 103 -0.60 2.91 -9.01
N ALA A 104 0.37 3.72 -8.55
CA ALA A 104 1.37 4.32 -9.43
C ALA A 104 2.22 3.26 -10.12
N GLU A 105 2.70 2.28 -9.35
CA GLU A 105 3.53 1.18 -9.84
C GLU A 105 2.77 0.29 -10.81
N MET A 106 1.52 -0.09 -10.47
CA MET A 106 0.70 -0.93 -11.37
C MET A 106 0.38 -0.22 -12.68
N ARG A 107 0.10 1.10 -12.66
CA ARG A 107 -0.09 1.88 -13.89
C ARG A 107 1.18 1.91 -14.74
N GLN A 108 2.35 2.04 -14.12
CA GLN A 108 3.62 1.99 -14.84
C GLN A 108 3.86 0.64 -15.48
N PHE A 109 3.53 -0.47 -14.80
CA PHE A 109 3.60 -1.82 -15.34
C PHE A 109 2.73 -1.99 -16.58
N VAL A 110 1.49 -1.48 -16.55
CA VAL A 110 0.59 -1.49 -17.70
C VAL A 110 1.12 -0.58 -18.82
N ALA A 111 1.50 0.65 -18.50
CA ALA A 111 1.94 1.65 -19.49
C ALA A 111 3.25 1.29 -20.18
N SER A 112 4.13 0.53 -19.53
CA SER A 112 5.38 0.02 -20.13
C SER A 112 5.17 -1.10 -21.14
N GLY A 113 3.96 -1.67 -21.24
CA GLY A 113 3.65 -2.84 -22.05
C GLY A 113 3.96 -4.18 -21.36
N ALA A 114 4.59 -4.17 -20.19
CA ALA A 114 4.96 -5.40 -19.48
C ALA A 114 3.74 -6.23 -19.04
N TYR A 115 2.59 -5.60 -18.79
CA TYR A 115 1.34 -6.31 -18.53
C TYR A 115 0.88 -7.18 -19.73
N ALA A 116 1.12 -6.72 -20.96
CA ALA A 116 0.75 -7.45 -22.18
C ALA A 116 1.75 -8.55 -22.54
N ASP A 117 2.98 -8.49 -22.02
CA ASP A 117 4.04 -9.47 -22.32
C ASP A 117 3.73 -10.82 -21.65
N GLU A 118 3.49 -11.85 -22.47
CA GLU A 118 3.17 -13.21 -22.03
C GLU A 118 4.28 -13.85 -21.18
N ALA A 119 5.54 -13.42 -21.35
CA ALA A 119 6.66 -13.95 -20.58
C ALA A 119 6.51 -13.75 -19.06
N HIS A 120 5.70 -12.79 -18.64
CA HIS A 120 5.44 -12.51 -17.24
C HIS A 120 4.29 -13.33 -16.64
N TRP A 121 3.50 -14.01 -17.48
CA TRP A 121 2.34 -14.77 -17.02
C TRP A 121 2.67 -16.27 -16.91
N SER A 122 2.03 -16.94 -15.97
CA SER A 122 1.98 -18.40 -15.94
C SER A 122 0.92 -18.91 -16.92
N ASP A 123 0.97 -20.21 -17.26
CA ASP A 123 -0.03 -20.84 -18.15
C ASP A 123 -1.46 -20.62 -17.62
N GLY A 124 -1.66 -20.78 -16.32
CA GLY A 124 -2.95 -20.51 -15.67
C GLY A 124 -3.36 -19.04 -15.73
N GLY A 125 -2.40 -18.15 -15.61
CA GLY A 125 -2.62 -16.71 -15.74
C GLY A 125 -3.00 -16.30 -17.17
N LEU A 126 -2.37 -16.88 -18.18
CA LEU A 126 -2.73 -16.66 -19.60
C LEU A 126 -4.16 -17.11 -19.88
N LEU A 127 -4.51 -18.34 -19.48
CA LEU A 127 -5.86 -18.87 -19.64
C LEU A 127 -6.92 -18.00 -18.95
N TRP A 128 -6.61 -17.49 -17.78
CA TRP A 128 -7.51 -16.59 -17.05
C TRP A 128 -7.64 -15.24 -17.76
N ARG A 129 -6.51 -14.65 -18.23
CA ARG A 129 -6.46 -13.34 -18.88
C ARG A 129 -7.30 -13.30 -20.15
N ASP A 130 -7.30 -14.38 -20.96
CA ASP A 130 -8.04 -14.46 -22.21
C ASP A 130 -9.56 -14.31 -22.03
N GLY A 131 -10.10 -14.63 -20.86
CA GLY A 131 -11.51 -14.49 -20.50
C GLY A 131 -11.83 -13.33 -19.55
N ALA A 132 -10.83 -12.59 -19.10
CA ALA A 132 -10.97 -11.56 -18.08
C ALA A 132 -10.93 -10.13 -18.67
N THR A 133 -11.58 -9.21 -17.97
CA THR A 133 -11.41 -7.77 -18.24
C THR A 133 -10.08 -7.31 -17.68
N ASP A 134 -9.28 -6.62 -18.47
CA ASP A 134 -8.00 -6.03 -18.09
C ASP A 134 -8.17 -5.08 -16.88
N TRP A 135 -7.24 -5.15 -15.90
CA TRP A 135 -7.23 -4.27 -14.73
C TRP A 135 -7.31 -2.79 -15.13
N ALA A 136 -6.56 -2.37 -16.14
CA ALA A 136 -6.56 -0.99 -16.62
C ALA A 136 -7.94 -0.52 -17.12
N THR A 137 -8.75 -1.43 -17.65
CA THR A 137 -10.12 -1.15 -18.12
C THR A 137 -11.10 -1.03 -16.93
N LEU A 138 -10.87 -1.81 -15.86
CA LEU A 138 -11.69 -1.74 -14.64
C LEU A 138 -11.44 -0.46 -13.84
N ALA A 139 -10.24 0.09 -13.92
CA ALA A 139 -9.84 1.31 -13.25
C ALA A 139 -10.28 2.58 -14.00
N SER A 140 -11.49 2.60 -14.58
CA SER A 140 -12.04 3.82 -15.18
C SER A 140 -12.03 4.97 -14.16
N PRO A 141 -11.41 6.13 -14.50
CA PRO A 141 -11.14 7.20 -13.53
C PRO A 141 -12.39 7.77 -12.83
N ALA A 142 -13.56 7.66 -13.47
CA ALA A 142 -14.80 8.26 -12.94
C ALA A 142 -15.48 7.42 -11.84
N GLU A 143 -15.29 6.09 -11.84
CA GLU A 143 -15.93 5.17 -10.89
C GLU A 143 -14.96 4.64 -9.83
N ALA A 144 -13.67 4.72 -10.10
CA ALA A 144 -12.62 4.16 -9.27
C ALA A 144 -12.02 5.17 -8.24
N ALA A 145 -12.27 6.45 -8.36
CA ALA A 145 -11.98 7.39 -7.27
C ALA A 145 -12.95 7.08 -6.10
N PRO A 146 -12.46 6.87 -4.89
CA PRO A 146 -11.17 7.22 -4.31
C PRO A 146 -10.13 6.06 -4.21
N PHE A 147 -10.22 5.03 -5.03
CA PHE A 147 -9.38 3.83 -4.97
C PHE A 147 -8.15 3.88 -5.88
N THR A 148 -7.92 4.99 -6.57
CA THR A 148 -6.88 5.14 -7.60
C THR A 148 -5.85 6.21 -7.29
N VAL A 149 -5.77 6.68 -6.05
CA VAL A 149 -4.74 7.65 -5.66
C VAL A 149 -3.35 6.99 -5.83
N PRO A 150 -2.37 7.68 -6.41
CA PRO A 150 -1.09 7.08 -6.80
C PRO A 150 -0.37 6.30 -5.71
N ASN A 151 -0.38 6.80 -4.47
CA ASN A 151 0.32 6.22 -3.32
C ASN A 151 -0.55 5.32 -2.43
N GLN A 152 -1.76 4.97 -2.86
CA GLN A 152 -2.53 3.91 -2.22
C GLN A 152 -2.08 2.54 -2.73
N PRO A 153 -2.23 1.47 -1.92
CA PRO A 153 -2.08 0.10 -2.42
C PRO A 153 -2.96 -0.13 -3.64
N VAL A 154 -2.45 -0.82 -4.65
CA VAL A 154 -3.28 -1.28 -5.75
C VAL A 154 -4.31 -2.28 -5.24
N VAL A 155 -5.55 -2.11 -5.65
CA VAL A 155 -6.67 -3.02 -5.34
C VAL A 155 -7.39 -3.44 -6.63
N GLY A 156 -8.23 -4.46 -6.52
CA GLY A 156 -8.93 -4.98 -7.70
C GLY A 156 -8.02 -5.76 -8.66
N ALA A 157 -6.78 -6.05 -8.29
CA ALA A 157 -5.91 -6.95 -9.00
C ALA A 157 -6.15 -8.40 -8.56
N SER A 158 -6.30 -9.31 -9.51
CA SER A 158 -6.37 -10.74 -9.26
C SER A 158 -5.02 -11.30 -8.81
N TRP A 159 -5.01 -12.55 -8.31
CA TRP A 159 -3.77 -13.24 -7.99
C TRP A 159 -2.86 -13.40 -9.21
N TRP A 160 -3.44 -13.67 -10.37
CA TRP A 160 -2.71 -13.83 -11.63
C TRP A 160 -1.99 -12.54 -12.07
N GLU A 161 -2.63 -11.39 -11.88
CA GLU A 161 -2.02 -10.08 -12.15
C GLU A 161 -0.93 -9.74 -11.15
N ALA A 162 -1.13 -10.08 -9.87
CA ALA A 162 -0.11 -9.94 -8.84
C ALA A 162 1.12 -10.82 -9.11
N GLU A 163 0.90 -12.07 -9.56
CA GLU A 163 1.96 -12.99 -9.96
C GLU A 163 2.73 -12.45 -11.18
N ALA A 164 2.03 -12.00 -12.22
CA ALA A 164 2.64 -11.45 -13.42
C ALA A 164 3.47 -10.19 -13.11
N TYR A 165 2.92 -9.29 -12.29
CA TYR A 165 3.66 -8.12 -11.80
C TYR A 165 4.95 -8.54 -11.07
N ALA A 166 4.85 -9.50 -10.15
CA ALA A 166 6.00 -9.98 -9.39
C ALA A 166 7.08 -10.57 -10.31
N LYS A 167 6.71 -11.43 -11.26
CA LYS A 167 7.63 -12.02 -12.23
C LYS A 167 8.33 -10.98 -13.09
N ALA A 168 7.62 -9.94 -13.55
CA ALA A 168 8.19 -8.84 -14.33
C ALA A 168 9.31 -8.09 -13.58
N HIS A 169 9.31 -8.17 -12.26
CA HIS A 169 10.29 -7.51 -11.39
C HIS A 169 11.29 -8.48 -10.74
N GLY A 170 11.37 -9.73 -11.23
CA GLY A 170 12.27 -10.74 -10.67
C GLY A 170 11.96 -11.09 -9.22
N ALA A 171 10.69 -11.05 -8.87
CA ALA A 171 10.17 -11.27 -7.51
C ALA A 171 9.02 -12.30 -7.51
N ARG A 172 8.45 -12.55 -6.36
CA ARG A 172 7.28 -13.40 -6.13
C ARG A 172 6.38 -12.81 -5.04
N LEU A 173 5.24 -13.42 -4.82
CA LEU A 173 4.39 -13.14 -3.66
C LEU A 173 4.95 -13.82 -2.41
N LEU A 174 4.68 -13.24 -1.23
CA LEU A 174 5.02 -13.84 0.06
C LEU A 174 4.27 -15.17 0.25
N SER A 175 4.93 -16.16 0.82
CA SER A 175 4.22 -17.31 1.38
C SER A 175 3.52 -16.95 2.70
N LEU A 176 2.53 -17.76 3.10
CA LEU A 176 1.85 -17.65 4.38
C LEU A 176 2.84 -17.74 5.57
N ALA A 177 3.82 -18.63 5.46
CA ALA A 177 4.85 -18.80 6.48
C ALA A 177 5.72 -17.55 6.61
N GLU A 178 6.15 -16.97 5.49
CA GLU A 178 6.93 -15.72 5.45
C GLU A 178 6.13 -14.54 6.00
N HIS A 179 4.89 -14.32 5.52
CA HIS A 179 4.05 -13.24 6.04
C HIS A 179 3.88 -13.33 7.56
N ARG A 180 3.59 -14.54 8.07
CA ARG A 180 3.50 -14.78 9.52
C ARG A 180 4.83 -14.54 10.24
N GLY A 181 5.93 -14.96 9.64
CA GLY A 181 7.28 -14.73 10.18
C GLY A 181 7.58 -13.25 10.31
N LEU A 182 7.29 -12.44 9.27
CA LEU A 182 7.48 -10.99 9.25
C LEU A 182 6.69 -10.28 10.35
N VAL A 183 5.39 -10.60 10.49
CA VAL A 183 4.55 -9.97 11.52
C VAL A 183 4.97 -10.39 12.92
N ARG A 184 5.22 -11.67 13.12
CA ARG A 184 5.44 -12.24 14.46
C ARG A 184 6.85 -12.04 14.98
N GLY A 185 7.85 -12.10 14.12
CA GLY A 185 9.26 -12.09 14.51
C GLY A 185 9.60 -13.11 15.60
N ALA A 186 10.80 -13.07 16.13
CA ALA A 186 11.26 -13.93 17.21
C ALA A 186 10.41 -13.85 18.49
N GLU A 187 9.79 -12.70 18.73
CA GLU A 187 8.93 -12.45 19.89
C GLU A 187 7.54 -13.10 19.79
N LYS A 188 7.21 -13.70 18.64
CA LYS A 188 5.91 -14.34 18.35
C LYS A 188 4.72 -13.37 18.50
N ARG A 189 4.91 -12.12 18.12
CA ARG A 189 3.91 -11.05 18.23
C ARG A 189 2.60 -11.41 17.51
N PRO A 190 1.44 -11.04 18.06
CA PRO A 190 0.16 -11.20 17.37
C PRO A 190 -0.08 -10.13 16.30
N TYR A 191 0.58 -8.96 16.38
CA TYR A 191 0.53 -7.83 15.46
C TYR A 191 1.94 -7.24 15.29
N PRO A 192 2.24 -6.45 14.24
CA PRO A 192 3.57 -5.86 14.05
C PRO A 192 4.09 -5.07 15.26
N TRP A 193 3.19 -4.42 16.00
CA TRP A 193 3.50 -3.63 17.21
C TRP A 193 3.47 -4.43 18.51
N GLY A 194 3.17 -5.72 18.50
CA GLY A 194 3.02 -6.53 19.70
C GLY A 194 1.56 -6.79 20.07
N SER A 195 1.20 -6.67 21.35
CA SER A 195 -0.12 -6.95 21.93
C SER A 195 -0.48 -5.88 22.97
N PRO A 196 -1.78 -5.54 23.18
CA PRO A 196 -2.95 -6.00 22.43
C PRO A 196 -3.18 -5.24 21.11
N PHE A 197 -4.25 -5.57 20.39
CA PHE A 197 -4.74 -4.71 19.31
C PHE A 197 -5.16 -3.33 19.90
N ARG A 198 -4.87 -2.26 19.15
CA ARG A 198 -5.26 -0.89 19.51
C ARG A 198 -5.84 -0.19 18.30
N GLU A 199 -6.98 0.45 18.48
CA GLU A 199 -7.56 1.33 17.44
C GLU A 199 -6.57 2.41 17.02
N GLY A 200 -6.59 2.76 15.74
CA GLY A 200 -5.66 3.73 15.17
C GLY A 200 -4.25 3.20 14.89
N TYR A 201 -3.92 1.96 15.26
CA TYR A 201 -2.60 1.37 14.99
C TYR A 201 -2.52 0.78 13.59
N ALA A 202 -3.60 0.19 13.08
CA ALA A 202 -3.73 -0.30 11.72
C ALA A 202 -5.03 0.23 11.10
N HIS A 203 -5.07 0.33 9.77
CA HIS A 203 -6.27 0.73 9.05
C HIS A 203 -7.21 -0.47 8.90
N THR A 204 -8.22 -0.52 9.74
CA THR A 204 -9.26 -1.54 9.79
C THR A 204 -10.64 -0.92 9.65
N ARG A 205 -11.69 -1.74 9.58
CA ARG A 205 -13.07 -1.27 9.44
C ARG A 205 -13.51 -0.31 10.55
N GLU A 206 -12.94 -0.44 11.73
CA GLU A 206 -13.25 0.40 12.89
C GLU A 206 -12.90 1.87 12.66
N GLU A 207 -11.92 2.17 11.78
CA GLU A 207 -11.58 3.54 11.38
C GLU A 207 -12.67 4.22 10.53
N ALA A 208 -13.62 3.44 9.98
CA ALA A 208 -14.78 3.90 9.20
C ALA A 208 -14.45 4.84 8.02
N LEU A 209 -13.26 4.69 7.40
CA LEU A 209 -12.81 5.54 6.30
C LEU A 209 -13.32 5.10 4.93
N GLY A 210 -13.69 3.81 4.78
CA GLY A 210 -14.39 3.27 3.61
C GLY A 210 -13.54 3.10 2.35
N ARG A 211 -12.22 3.25 2.44
CA ARG A 211 -11.29 3.11 1.31
C ARG A 211 -9.85 2.90 1.78
N PRO A 212 -8.92 2.42 0.92
CA PRO A 212 -7.51 2.33 1.28
C PRO A 212 -6.91 3.69 1.64
N ALA A 213 -5.89 3.68 2.48
CA ALA A 213 -5.06 4.84 2.78
C ALA A 213 -3.76 4.82 1.98
N ALA A 214 -3.06 5.96 1.90
CA ALA A 214 -1.68 6.00 1.41
C ALA A 214 -0.83 4.98 2.18
N VAL A 215 0.05 4.26 1.48
CA VAL A 215 0.91 3.25 2.12
C VAL A 215 1.75 3.88 3.24
N GLY A 216 1.91 3.14 4.35
CA GLY A 216 2.66 3.58 5.51
C GLY A 216 2.04 4.75 6.28
N LEU A 217 0.75 5.02 6.11
CA LEU A 217 0.03 6.06 6.86
C LEU A 217 -0.11 5.70 8.34
N TYR A 218 -0.30 4.42 8.64
CA TYR A 218 -0.45 3.91 10.01
C TYR A 218 0.91 3.52 10.56
N ARG A 219 1.54 4.47 11.24
CA ARG A 219 2.95 4.37 11.71
C ARG A 219 3.20 3.24 12.70
N MET A 220 2.18 2.78 13.39
CA MET A 220 2.27 1.68 14.34
C MET A 220 2.14 0.32 13.67
N ASP A 221 1.50 0.24 12.47
CA ASP A 221 1.47 -0.96 11.64
C ASP A 221 2.80 -1.11 10.89
N ARG A 222 3.85 -1.30 11.67
CA ARG A 222 5.22 -1.39 11.21
C ARG A 222 6.01 -2.44 11.98
N THR A 223 6.78 -3.27 11.26
CA THR A 223 7.75 -4.16 11.89
C THR A 223 9.01 -3.39 12.33
N PRO A 224 9.85 -3.95 13.22
CA PRO A 224 11.14 -3.36 13.59
C PRO A 224 12.05 -3.09 12.39
N GLU A 225 12.00 -3.94 11.37
CA GLU A 225 12.80 -3.84 10.15
C GLU A 225 12.31 -2.70 9.24
N GLY A 226 11.06 -2.25 9.40
CA GLY A 226 10.50 -1.13 8.67
C GLY A 226 9.55 -1.51 7.53
N LEU A 227 8.93 -2.67 7.59
CA LEU A 227 7.80 -3.04 6.73
C LEU A 227 6.51 -2.47 7.28
N PHE A 228 5.71 -1.83 6.45
CA PHE A 228 4.44 -1.20 6.84
C PHE A 228 3.22 -1.96 6.33
N ASP A 229 2.05 -1.68 6.94
CA ASP A 229 0.74 -2.15 6.49
C ASP A 229 0.65 -3.69 6.41
N LEU A 230 1.19 -4.40 7.41
CA LEU A 230 1.13 -5.86 7.47
C LEU A 230 -0.12 -6.38 8.21
N ALA A 231 -0.80 -5.52 8.95
CA ALA A 231 -1.98 -5.87 9.73
C ALA A 231 -3.27 -5.21 9.20
N GLY A 232 -3.14 -4.18 8.36
CA GLY A 232 -4.29 -3.42 7.86
C GLY A 232 -4.08 -2.83 6.47
N ASN A 233 -4.84 -1.80 6.17
CA ASN A 233 -4.94 -1.10 4.91
C ASN A 233 -5.61 -1.96 3.84
N VAL A 234 -4.93 -2.93 3.24
CA VAL A 234 -5.53 -3.90 2.31
C VAL A 234 -5.13 -5.32 2.68
N ALA A 235 -6.03 -6.28 2.45
CA ALA A 235 -5.72 -7.70 2.49
C ALA A 235 -4.60 -8.03 1.49
N THR A 236 -3.83 -9.04 1.78
CA THR A 236 -2.62 -9.34 1.00
C THR A 236 -2.73 -10.70 0.32
N TRP A 237 -2.62 -10.72 -1.01
CA TRP A 237 -2.41 -11.95 -1.77
C TRP A 237 -1.12 -12.64 -1.34
N LEU A 238 -1.21 -13.95 -1.08
CA LEU A 238 -0.05 -14.80 -0.78
C LEU A 238 0.19 -15.82 -1.90
N GLY A 239 1.40 -16.35 -1.94
CA GLY A 239 1.81 -17.31 -2.98
C GLY A 239 1.28 -18.73 -2.79
N ASP A 240 0.74 -19.04 -1.60
CA ASP A 240 0.27 -20.39 -1.29
C ASP A 240 -1.09 -20.69 -1.93
N GLU A 241 -1.28 -21.96 -2.28
CA GLU A 241 -2.50 -22.48 -2.86
C GLU A 241 -3.08 -23.64 -2.07
N VAL A 242 -4.39 -23.73 -2.07
CA VAL A 242 -5.15 -24.86 -1.51
C VAL A 242 -6.20 -25.28 -2.54
N GLY A 243 -5.89 -26.32 -3.30
CA GLY A 243 -6.70 -26.70 -4.46
C GLY A 243 -6.71 -25.58 -5.53
N ALA A 244 -7.89 -25.10 -5.90
CA ALA A 244 -8.05 -24.01 -6.86
C ALA A 244 -7.97 -22.61 -6.22
N GLN A 245 -7.92 -22.53 -4.90
CA GLN A 245 -7.95 -21.27 -4.15
C GLN A 245 -6.54 -20.80 -3.80
N ARG A 246 -6.42 -19.50 -3.57
CA ARG A 246 -5.22 -18.81 -3.07
C ARG A 246 -5.45 -18.32 -1.66
N ILE A 247 -4.40 -18.36 -0.85
CA ILE A 247 -4.45 -17.85 0.52
C ILE A 247 -4.25 -16.33 0.48
N ILE A 248 -5.00 -15.63 1.35
CA ILE A 248 -4.80 -14.21 1.64
C ILE A 248 -4.61 -14.00 3.15
N HIS A 249 -3.84 -12.98 3.53
CA HIS A 249 -3.98 -12.39 4.86
C HIS A 249 -5.10 -11.35 4.81
N PRO A 250 -6.18 -11.49 5.63
CA PRO A 250 -7.40 -10.73 5.43
C PRO A 250 -7.44 -9.32 6.07
N GLY A 251 -6.39 -8.90 6.79
CA GLY A 251 -6.33 -7.58 7.45
C GLY A 251 -6.49 -6.42 6.45
N SER A 252 -7.58 -5.65 6.55
CA SER A 252 -7.86 -4.56 5.60
C SER A 252 -8.81 -3.52 6.18
N TRP A 253 -8.92 -2.38 5.51
CA TRP A 253 -9.88 -1.30 5.82
C TRP A 253 -11.35 -1.76 5.84
N ALA A 254 -11.68 -2.83 5.12
CA ALA A 254 -13.03 -3.37 5.01
C ALA A 254 -13.34 -4.45 6.06
N ARG A 255 -12.32 -4.99 6.74
CA ARG A 255 -12.43 -6.11 7.67
C ARG A 255 -12.30 -5.67 9.13
N PRO A 256 -12.95 -6.38 10.06
CA PRO A 256 -12.80 -6.09 11.49
C PRO A 256 -11.38 -6.36 11.97
N SER A 257 -10.97 -5.69 13.03
CA SER A 257 -9.63 -5.75 13.63
C SER A 257 -9.13 -7.16 13.93
N MET A 258 -10.01 -8.12 14.19
CA MET A 258 -9.64 -9.52 14.38
C MET A 258 -9.02 -10.14 13.12
N ALA A 259 -9.32 -9.63 11.93
CA ALA A 259 -8.70 -10.06 10.67
C ALA A 259 -7.23 -9.64 10.56
N SER A 260 -6.78 -8.68 11.36
CA SER A 260 -5.39 -8.19 11.41
C SER A 260 -4.43 -9.12 12.17
N TRP A 261 -4.95 -10.15 12.82
CA TRP A 261 -4.11 -11.07 13.59
C TRP A 261 -3.13 -11.83 12.68
N ALA A 262 -1.86 -11.90 13.08
CA ALA A 262 -0.78 -12.53 12.30
C ALA A 262 -1.08 -13.94 11.79
N LYS A 263 -1.97 -14.69 12.48
CA LYS A 263 -2.36 -16.04 12.07
C LYS A 263 -3.66 -16.08 11.28
N ALA A 264 -4.33 -14.94 11.08
CA ALA A 264 -5.53 -14.90 10.26
C ALA A 264 -5.20 -15.31 8.82
N LEU A 265 -6.12 -15.98 8.19
CA LEU A 265 -6.10 -16.31 6.77
C LEU A 265 -7.52 -16.48 6.25
N ASP A 266 -7.70 -16.22 4.98
CA ASP A 266 -8.86 -16.59 4.18
C ASP A 266 -8.38 -17.24 2.88
N MET A 267 -9.29 -17.92 2.18
CA MET A 267 -9.03 -18.55 0.89
C MET A 267 -10.05 -18.04 -0.12
N VAL A 268 -9.54 -17.58 -1.27
CA VAL A 268 -10.37 -17.02 -2.35
C VAL A 268 -9.88 -17.52 -3.71
N ASP A 269 -10.76 -17.47 -4.72
CA ASP A 269 -10.37 -17.86 -6.07
C ASP A 269 -9.30 -16.94 -6.64
N ALA A 270 -8.37 -17.49 -7.41
CA ALA A 270 -7.25 -16.73 -7.99
C ALA A 270 -7.69 -15.56 -8.89
N GLY A 271 -8.85 -15.66 -9.51
CA GLY A 271 -9.44 -14.60 -10.34
C GLY A 271 -10.21 -13.53 -9.54
N THR A 272 -10.33 -13.66 -8.21
CA THR A 272 -11.08 -12.70 -7.38
C THR A 272 -10.47 -11.31 -7.47
N ARG A 273 -11.35 -10.30 -7.57
CA ARG A 273 -11.00 -8.88 -7.51
C ARG A 273 -11.80 -8.22 -6.41
N SER A 274 -11.13 -7.56 -5.47
CA SER A 274 -11.77 -6.88 -4.35
C SER A 274 -11.16 -5.51 -4.12
N ALA A 275 -11.98 -4.56 -3.69
CA ALA A 275 -11.56 -3.20 -3.38
C ALA A 275 -10.70 -3.10 -2.11
N ASP A 276 -10.52 -4.21 -1.39
CA ASP A 276 -9.72 -4.29 -0.17
C ASP A 276 -8.57 -5.32 -0.26
N LEU A 277 -8.22 -5.79 -1.47
CA LEU A 277 -7.24 -6.85 -1.68
C LEU A 277 -6.14 -6.38 -2.64
N GLY A 278 -4.92 -6.35 -2.15
CA GLY A 278 -3.70 -5.96 -2.85
C GLY A 278 -2.60 -7.01 -2.70
N PHE A 279 -1.35 -6.64 -2.95
CA PHE A 279 -0.22 -7.56 -2.86
C PHE A 279 1.10 -6.85 -2.57
N ARG A 280 2.11 -7.63 -2.15
CA ARG A 280 3.45 -7.18 -1.82
C ARG A 280 4.48 -8.11 -2.44
N LEU A 281 5.63 -7.57 -2.84
CA LEU A 281 6.72 -8.32 -3.43
C LEU A 281 7.70 -8.86 -2.39
N VAL A 282 8.26 -10.03 -2.69
CA VAL A 282 9.41 -10.60 -2.00
C VAL A 282 10.36 -11.23 -3.02
N ARG A 283 11.65 -11.21 -2.72
CA ARG A 283 12.68 -11.97 -3.45
C ARG A 283 13.74 -12.50 -2.50
N GLU A 284 14.45 -13.51 -2.94
CA GLU A 284 15.63 -14.02 -2.23
C GLU A 284 16.71 -12.93 -2.21
N ARG A 285 17.50 -12.92 -1.14
CA ARG A 285 18.61 -11.97 -1.01
C ARG A 285 19.85 -12.44 -1.73
#